data_eca8ec00502b727f42f0719c8714f4c7
#
_entry.id   eca8ec00502b727f42f0719c8714f4c7
#
_cell.length_a   1.000
_cell.length_b   1.000
_cell.length_c   1.000
_cell.angle_alpha   90.00
_cell.angle_beta   90.00
_cell.angle_gamma   90.00
#
_symmetry.space_group_name_H-M   'P 1'
#
loop_
_entity.id
_entity.type
_entity.pdbx_description
1 polymer ?
#
loop_
_entity_poly.entity_id
_entity_poly.type
_entity_poly.pdbx_seq_one_letter_code
_entity_poly.pdbx_strand_id
1 'polypeptide(L)'
;CQLPIGLSKNGEMQMGFYAVNSHRIIDTHTCLLQPEVFDRAAEAFRAWQKLSGESIYDEAAHSGVLRHLYMRCGEKSGEVLVCIVANGAKLHGEDLLVKMLREAVPEITGIVLNINRERTNVVLGRELRTLWGKPTIRDTLCRLEFEISPHAFYQVNRTQAEALYNKAAEYAGLTGAETLLDLYCGTGTIGLSMASRAKKLIGAE
;
A
#
# COMPACT_ATOMS: atom_id res chain seq x y z
N CYS A 1 3.80 0.75 -2.76
CA CYS A 1 4.95 1.54 -2.32
C CYS A 1 4.88 1.76 -0.81
N GLN A 2 6.03 1.69 -0.13
CA GLN A 2 6.17 1.96 1.29
C GLN A 2 7.40 2.86 1.47
N LEU A 3 7.17 4.09 1.90
CA LEU A 3 8.23 5.08 2.12
C LEU A 3 8.35 5.35 3.62
N PRO A 4 9.39 4.87 4.31
CA PRO A 4 9.70 5.28 5.65
C PRO A 4 9.96 6.79 5.72
N ILE A 5 9.54 7.39 6.83
CA ILE A 5 9.72 8.81 7.14
C ILE A 5 10.64 8.92 8.35
N GLY A 6 11.60 9.82 8.28
CA GLY A 6 12.55 10.08 9.35
C GLY A 6 13.12 11.49 9.30
N LEU A 7 14.02 11.79 10.22
CA LEU A 7 14.72 13.05 10.27
C LEU A 7 16.16 12.92 9.75
N SER A 8 16.58 13.88 8.97
CA SER A 8 18.00 14.09 8.64
C SER A 8 18.77 14.57 9.88
N LYS A 9 20.10 14.57 9.79
CA LYS A 9 20.95 15.15 10.83
C LYS A 9 20.66 16.65 11.09
N ASN A 10 20.09 17.34 10.12
CA ASN A 10 19.72 18.75 10.21
C ASN A 10 18.28 18.97 10.72
N GLY A 11 17.57 17.92 11.07
CA GLY A 11 16.18 17.99 11.54
C GLY A 11 15.14 18.14 10.43
N GLU A 12 15.50 17.99 9.17
CA GLU A 12 14.58 18.02 8.04
C GLU A 12 13.98 16.64 7.78
N MET A 13 12.73 16.60 7.30
CA MET A 13 12.08 15.36 6.92
C MET A 13 12.81 14.68 5.76
N GLN A 14 13.10 13.41 5.93
CA GLN A 14 13.51 12.50 4.87
C GLN A 14 12.41 11.44 4.66
N MET A 15 12.14 11.10 3.40
CA MET A 15 11.20 10.05 3.03
C MET A 15 11.71 9.34 1.79
N GLY A 16 11.82 8.01 1.84
CA GLY A 16 12.40 7.26 0.72
C GLY A 16 12.56 5.79 1.05
N PHE A 17 13.77 5.25 0.89
CA PHE A 17 14.05 3.83 1.14
C PHE A 17 15.14 3.64 2.18
N TYR A 18 15.08 2.53 2.90
CA TYR A 18 16.18 2.16 3.80
C TYR A 18 17.44 1.78 3.02
N ALA A 19 18.58 2.29 3.43
CA ALA A 19 19.86 1.77 2.96
C ALA A 19 20.04 0.31 3.42
N VAL A 20 20.72 -0.49 2.61
CA VAL A 20 20.94 -1.92 2.86
C VAL A 20 21.44 -2.16 4.28
N ASN A 21 20.83 -3.10 4.99
CA ASN A 21 21.15 -3.51 6.36
C ASN A 21 21.15 -2.36 7.38
N SER A 22 20.28 -1.35 7.19
CA SER A 22 20.18 -0.23 8.13
C SER A 22 18.79 0.40 8.13
N HIS A 23 18.49 1.20 9.18
CA HIS A 23 17.30 2.06 9.23
C HIS A 23 17.59 3.48 8.72
N ARG A 24 18.76 3.71 8.11
CA ARG A 24 19.09 4.99 7.49
C ARG A 24 18.25 5.19 6.22
N ILE A 25 17.47 6.25 6.19
CA ILE A 25 16.65 6.59 5.03
C ILE A 25 17.52 7.28 3.98
N ILE A 26 17.41 6.80 2.73
CA ILE A 26 17.89 7.47 1.54
C ILE A 26 16.72 8.29 1.04
N ASP A 27 16.80 9.59 1.18
CA ASP A 27 15.75 10.50 0.73
C ASP A 27 15.57 10.40 -0.79
N THR A 28 14.33 10.17 -1.23
CA THR A 28 14.04 9.84 -2.63
C THR A 28 12.84 10.66 -3.10
N HIS A 29 12.99 11.40 -4.20
CA HIS A 29 11.92 12.19 -4.80
C HIS A 29 11.28 11.52 -6.00
N THR A 30 12.04 10.67 -6.70
CA THR A 30 11.54 9.90 -7.86
C THR A 30 12.05 8.47 -7.82
N CYS A 31 11.23 7.54 -8.29
CA CYS A 31 11.59 6.13 -8.41
C CYS A 31 11.11 5.58 -9.76
N LEU A 32 12.03 5.19 -10.63
CA LEU A 32 11.72 4.66 -11.97
C LEU A 32 10.97 3.32 -11.96
N LEU A 33 10.91 2.63 -10.80
CA LEU A 33 10.19 1.37 -10.65
C LEU A 33 8.74 1.56 -10.19
N GLN A 34 8.37 2.79 -9.82
CA GLN A 34 7.05 3.10 -9.29
C GLN A 34 6.23 3.93 -10.27
N PRO A 35 4.89 3.86 -10.23
CA PRO A 35 4.04 4.80 -10.95
C PRO A 35 4.35 6.24 -10.56
N GLU A 36 4.47 7.14 -11.54
CA GLU A 36 4.74 8.57 -11.34
C GLU A 36 3.72 9.24 -10.39
N VAL A 37 2.52 8.72 -10.33
CA VAL A 37 1.46 9.18 -9.41
C VAL A 37 1.90 9.12 -7.94
N PHE A 38 2.80 8.20 -7.58
CA PHE A 38 3.34 8.10 -6.23
C PHE A 38 4.33 9.22 -5.92
N ASP A 39 5.14 9.62 -6.90
CA ASP A 39 6.06 10.74 -6.74
C ASP A 39 5.27 12.04 -6.51
N ARG A 40 4.19 12.28 -7.27
CA ARG A 40 3.30 13.44 -7.08
C ARG A 40 2.63 13.44 -5.69
N ALA A 41 2.15 12.30 -5.24
CA ALA A 41 1.55 12.16 -3.92
C ALA A 41 2.58 12.39 -2.79
N ALA A 42 3.79 11.85 -2.95
CA ALA A 42 4.88 12.01 -2.01
C ALA A 42 5.31 13.48 -1.87
N GLU A 43 5.40 14.21 -2.97
CA GLU A 43 5.74 15.64 -2.94
C GLU A 43 4.62 16.48 -2.31
N ALA A 44 3.35 16.20 -2.61
CA ALA A 44 2.24 16.85 -1.94
C ALA A 44 2.23 16.60 -0.43
N PHE A 45 2.54 15.36 -0.01
CA PHE A 45 2.67 15.00 1.40
C PHE A 45 3.83 15.75 2.09
N ARG A 46 5.01 15.87 1.43
CA ARG A 46 6.15 16.66 1.93
C ARG A 46 5.76 18.13 2.14
N ALA A 47 5.09 18.71 1.14
CA ALA A 47 4.62 20.10 1.22
C ALA A 47 3.63 20.31 2.36
N TRP A 48 2.69 19.39 2.54
CA TRP A 48 1.76 19.43 3.67
C TRP A 48 2.48 19.31 5.02
N GLN A 49 3.41 18.37 5.17
CA GLN A 49 4.15 18.18 6.42
C GLN A 49 4.89 19.48 6.80
N LYS A 50 5.52 20.13 5.83
CA LYS A 50 6.22 21.41 6.04
C LYS A 50 5.28 22.54 6.50
N LEU A 51 4.04 22.57 5.96
CA LEU A 51 3.04 23.57 6.33
C LEU A 51 2.37 23.30 7.67
N SER A 52 2.04 22.02 7.94
CA SER A 52 1.36 21.62 9.18
C SER A 52 2.30 21.55 10.38
N GLY A 53 3.60 21.39 10.14
CA GLY A 53 4.58 21.13 11.19
C GLY A 53 4.35 19.79 11.90
N GLU A 54 3.66 18.82 11.27
CA GLU A 54 3.42 17.53 11.89
C GLU A 54 4.74 16.84 12.24
N SER A 55 4.80 16.28 13.43
CA SER A 55 6.00 15.68 13.98
C SER A 55 6.36 14.36 13.29
N ILE A 56 7.65 14.10 13.15
CA ILE A 56 8.17 12.87 12.57
C ILE A 56 8.49 11.90 13.69
N TYR A 57 8.13 10.63 13.52
CA TYR A 57 8.34 9.59 14.49
C TYR A 57 9.84 9.26 14.64
N ASP A 58 10.30 9.31 15.88
CA ASP A 58 11.62 8.84 16.31
C ASP A 58 11.48 7.44 16.93
N GLU A 59 12.10 6.46 16.32
CA GLU A 59 12.06 5.06 16.76
C GLU A 59 12.72 4.85 18.12
N ALA A 60 13.83 5.56 18.38
CA ALA A 60 14.59 5.44 19.63
C ALA A 60 13.82 6.03 20.80
N ALA A 61 13.28 7.22 20.63
CA ALA A 61 12.51 7.92 21.66
C ALA A 61 11.04 7.43 21.75
N HIS A 62 10.54 6.71 20.76
CA HIS A 62 9.14 6.33 20.60
C HIS A 62 8.20 7.55 20.67
N SER A 63 8.58 8.61 20.02
CA SER A 63 7.86 9.89 20.03
C SER A 63 7.69 10.44 18.62
N GLY A 64 6.77 11.42 18.45
CA GLY A 64 6.40 11.92 17.14
C GLY A 64 5.31 11.07 16.48
N VAL A 65 4.85 11.52 15.30
CA VAL A 65 3.60 11.02 14.69
C VAL A 65 3.85 10.28 13.38
N LEU A 66 4.49 10.91 12.39
CA LEU A 66 4.60 10.36 11.03
C LEU A 66 5.64 9.24 10.93
N ARG A 67 5.21 8.04 10.55
CA ARG A 67 6.09 6.85 10.43
C ARG A 67 6.38 6.47 8.99
N HIS A 68 5.32 6.29 8.16
CA HIS A 68 5.45 5.90 6.76
C HIS A 68 4.37 6.56 5.92
N LEU A 69 4.70 6.77 4.65
CA LEU A 69 3.72 6.98 3.60
C LEU A 69 3.60 5.68 2.80
N TYR A 70 2.42 5.07 2.83
CA TYR A 70 2.13 3.83 2.14
C TYR A 70 1.13 4.12 1.01
N MET A 71 1.38 3.64 -0.19
CA MET A 71 0.54 3.91 -1.35
C MET A 71 0.28 2.65 -2.16
N ARG A 72 -0.90 2.55 -2.73
CA ARG A 72 -1.30 1.52 -3.68
C ARG A 72 -1.91 2.13 -4.92
N CYS A 73 -1.68 1.49 -6.04
CA CYS A 73 -2.30 1.83 -7.33
C CYS A 73 -2.84 0.56 -7.97
N GLY A 74 -4.07 0.59 -8.43
CA GLY A 74 -4.63 -0.41 -9.32
C GLY A 74 -4.14 -0.15 -10.74
N GLU A 75 -3.37 -1.07 -11.31
CA GLU A 75 -2.76 -0.89 -12.64
C GLU A 75 -3.80 -0.77 -13.76
N LYS A 76 -4.92 -1.50 -13.64
CA LYS A 76 -6.01 -1.46 -14.62
C LYS A 76 -7.06 -0.40 -14.31
N SER A 77 -7.37 -0.21 -13.05
CA SER A 77 -8.40 0.77 -12.66
C SER A 77 -7.87 2.21 -12.64
N GLY A 78 -6.56 2.39 -12.44
CA GLY A 78 -5.96 3.70 -12.17
C GLY A 78 -6.29 4.26 -10.78
N GLU A 79 -7.05 3.53 -9.96
CA GLU A 79 -7.40 3.98 -8.61
C GLU A 79 -6.16 4.02 -7.71
N VAL A 80 -6.02 5.10 -6.93
CA VAL A 80 -4.90 5.29 -6.00
C VAL A 80 -5.42 5.39 -4.57
N LEU A 81 -4.79 4.64 -3.67
CA LEU A 81 -4.99 4.72 -2.22
C LEU A 81 -3.74 5.27 -1.56
N VAL A 82 -3.90 6.32 -0.78
CA VAL A 82 -2.84 6.86 0.08
C VAL A 82 -3.14 6.50 1.52
N CYS A 83 -2.19 5.87 2.19
CA CYS A 83 -2.27 5.47 3.57
C CYS A 83 -1.13 6.12 4.37
N ILE A 84 -1.47 6.98 5.30
CA ILE A 84 -0.53 7.60 6.22
C ILE A 84 -0.39 6.68 7.43
N VAL A 85 0.81 6.20 7.72
CA VAL A 85 1.07 5.40 8.93
C VAL A 85 1.58 6.32 10.03
N ALA A 86 0.87 6.34 11.15
CA ALA A 86 1.14 7.28 12.23
C ALA A 86 1.10 6.64 13.62
N ASN A 87 1.91 7.17 14.53
CA ASN A 87 1.90 6.86 15.98
C ASN A 87 0.81 7.66 16.70
N GLY A 88 -0.38 7.76 16.11
CA GLY A 88 -1.48 8.54 16.65
C GLY A 88 -2.73 8.45 15.80
N ALA A 89 -3.88 8.81 16.38
CA ALA A 89 -5.18 8.71 15.72
C ALA A 89 -5.60 10.00 15.00
N LYS A 90 -4.81 11.06 15.10
CA LYS A 90 -5.08 12.38 14.49
C LYS A 90 -3.79 12.97 13.94
N LEU A 91 -3.92 13.76 12.88
CA LEU A 91 -2.84 14.55 12.29
C LEU A 91 -3.16 16.04 12.39
N HIS A 92 -2.13 16.88 12.47
CA HIS A 92 -2.32 18.31 12.35
C HIS A 92 -2.68 18.68 10.91
N GLY A 93 -3.81 19.38 10.72
CA GLY A 93 -4.23 19.82 9.39
C GLY A 93 -4.65 18.69 8.46
N GLU A 94 -5.42 17.71 8.93
CA GLU A 94 -5.94 16.60 8.12
C GLU A 94 -6.71 17.08 6.87
N ASP A 95 -7.57 18.09 7.02
CA ASP A 95 -8.33 18.65 5.91
C ASP A 95 -7.43 19.25 4.84
N LEU A 96 -6.34 19.91 5.26
CA LEU A 96 -5.33 20.44 4.35
C LEU A 96 -4.60 19.31 3.63
N LEU A 97 -4.22 18.23 4.34
CA LEU A 97 -3.59 17.04 3.74
C LEU A 97 -4.48 16.46 2.65
N VAL A 98 -5.75 16.21 2.99
CA VAL A 98 -6.74 15.65 2.04
C VAL A 98 -6.88 16.55 0.82
N LYS A 99 -6.99 17.86 1.03
CA LYS A 99 -7.09 18.82 -0.07
C LYS A 99 -5.86 18.77 -0.98
N MET A 100 -4.66 18.90 -0.42
CA MET A 100 -3.41 18.94 -1.18
C MET A 100 -3.16 17.65 -1.97
N LEU A 101 -3.39 16.48 -1.35
CA LEU A 101 -3.25 15.20 -2.02
C LEU A 101 -4.21 15.07 -3.21
N ARG A 102 -5.46 15.44 -3.05
CA ARG A 102 -6.47 15.35 -4.11
C ARG A 102 -6.25 16.36 -5.25
N GLU A 103 -5.72 17.53 -4.94
CA GLU A 103 -5.35 18.52 -5.96
C GLU A 103 -4.13 18.08 -6.79
N ALA A 104 -3.13 17.47 -6.13
CA ALA A 104 -1.92 16.98 -6.79
C ALA A 104 -2.14 15.69 -7.57
N VAL A 105 -3.08 14.84 -7.11
CA VAL A 105 -3.31 13.48 -7.62
C VAL A 105 -4.82 13.23 -7.73
N PRO A 106 -5.47 13.63 -8.84
CA PRO A 106 -6.89 13.40 -9.07
C PRO A 106 -7.30 11.92 -9.08
N GLU A 107 -6.35 11.02 -9.33
CA GLU A 107 -6.54 9.56 -9.36
C GLU A 107 -6.75 8.97 -7.96
N ILE A 108 -6.52 9.72 -6.89
CA ILE A 108 -6.78 9.24 -5.51
C ILE A 108 -8.28 9.01 -5.33
N THR A 109 -8.62 7.78 -4.94
CA THR A 109 -9.98 7.35 -4.60
C THR A 109 -10.18 7.14 -3.12
N GLY A 110 -9.07 7.08 -2.36
CA GLY A 110 -9.09 6.95 -0.91
C GLY A 110 -7.85 7.48 -0.23
N ILE A 111 -8.07 8.08 0.96
CA ILE A 111 -7.01 8.52 1.86
C ILE A 111 -7.35 7.97 3.24
N VAL A 112 -6.44 7.19 3.82
CA VAL A 112 -6.63 6.54 5.11
C VAL A 112 -5.48 6.83 6.06
N LEU A 113 -5.77 6.89 7.35
CA LEU A 113 -4.81 6.91 8.42
C LEU A 113 -4.72 5.51 9.02
N ASN A 114 -3.54 4.91 8.97
CA ASN A 114 -3.22 3.69 9.69
C ASN A 114 -2.56 4.04 11.01
N ILE A 115 -3.16 3.57 12.11
CA ILE A 115 -2.70 3.88 13.46
C ILE A 115 -1.79 2.74 13.93
N ASN A 116 -0.50 3.02 14.01
CA ASN A 116 0.50 2.09 14.50
C ASN A 116 1.28 2.72 15.68
N ARG A 117 0.88 2.37 16.91
CA ARG A 117 1.50 2.84 18.14
C ARG A 117 2.51 1.86 18.72
N GLU A 118 2.74 0.74 18.07
CA GLU A 118 3.61 -0.30 18.59
C GLU A 118 5.08 -0.03 18.25
N ARG A 119 5.98 -0.43 19.14
CA ARG A 119 7.43 -0.52 18.88
C ARG A 119 7.73 -1.79 18.09
N THR A 120 7.54 -1.76 16.80
CA THR A 120 7.66 -2.92 15.93
C THR A 120 8.17 -2.51 14.56
N ASN A 121 8.81 -3.44 13.85
CA ASN A 121 9.19 -3.30 12.46
C ASN A 121 8.01 -3.51 11.49
N VAL A 122 6.85 -3.90 12.00
CA VAL A 122 5.64 -4.02 11.19
C VAL A 122 5.17 -2.62 10.80
N VAL A 123 5.05 -2.36 9.51
CA VAL A 123 4.69 -1.05 8.98
C VAL A 123 3.26 -0.68 9.32
N LEU A 124 2.30 -1.55 9.04
CA LEU A 124 0.88 -1.29 9.23
C LEU A 124 0.39 -1.76 10.61
N GLY A 125 -0.18 -0.86 11.39
CA GLY A 125 -0.94 -1.20 12.59
C GLY A 125 -2.31 -1.79 12.23
N ARG A 126 -3.04 -2.27 13.23
CA ARG A 126 -4.33 -2.95 13.03
C ARG A 126 -5.50 -2.01 12.74
N GLU A 127 -5.42 -0.76 13.23
CA GLU A 127 -6.50 0.22 13.14
C GLU A 127 -6.37 1.08 11.89
N LEU A 128 -7.48 1.25 11.17
CA LEU A 128 -7.60 2.13 10.01
C LEU A 128 -8.72 3.15 10.25
N ARG A 129 -8.47 4.41 9.89
CA ARG A 129 -9.47 5.47 9.85
C ARG A 129 -9.47 6.11 8.46
N THR A 130 -10.61 6.14 7.81
CA THR A 130 -10.76 6.82 6.53
C THR A 130 -10.79 8.33 6.75
N LEU A 131 -9.87 9.05 6.08
CA LEU A 131 -9.84 10.51 6.05
C LEU A 131 -10.70 11.04 4.93
N TRP A 132 -10.68 10.36 3.77
CA TRP A 132 -11.48 10.70 2.61
C TRP A 132 -11.66 9.50 1.69
N GLY A 133 -12.80 9.44 0.97
CA GLY A 133 -13.10 8.44 -0.05
C GLY A 133 -13.28 7.03 0.51
N LYS A 134 -12.71 6.03 -0.16
CA LYS A 134 -12.83 4.61 0.20
C LYS A 134 -11.55 4.10 0.86
N PRO A 135 -11.64 3.13 1.80
CA PRO A 135 -10.45 2.52 2.41
C PRO A 135 -9.77 1.48 1.52
N THR A 136 -10.28 1.25 0.32
CA THR A 136 -9.84 0.23 -0.64
C THR A 136 -9.75 0.81 -2.04
N ILE A 137 -8.96 0.15 -2.90
CA ILE A 137 -8.98 0.35 -4.36
C ILE A 137 -9.43 -0.93 -5.04
N ARG A 138 -9.87 -0.80 -6.30
CA ARG A 138 -10.14 -1.95 -7.17
C ARG A 138 -9.00 -2.13 -8.16
N ASP A 139 -8.75 -3.37 -8.52
CA ASP A 139 -7.92 -3.70 -9.67
C ASP A 139 -8.37 -5.00 -10.31
N THR A 140 -7.96 -5.23 -11.56
CA THR A 140 -8.29 -6.45 -12.32
C THR A 140 -7.05 -7.31 -12.48
N LEU A 141 -7.14 -8.59 -12.09
CA LEU A 141 -6.11 -9.59 -12.29
C LEU A 141 -6.76 -10.89 -12.83
N CYS A 142 -6.22 -11.45 -13.92
CA CYS A 142 -6.77 -12.63 -14.58
C CYS A 142 -8.28 -12.51 -14.91
N ARG A 143 -8.74 -11.34 -15.33
CA ARG A 143 -10.14 -10.99 -15.65
C ARG A 143 -11.09 -10.97 -14.44
N LEU A 144 -10.57 -11.04 -13.22
CA LEU A 144 -11.33 -10.92 -11.99
C LEU A 144 -11.08 -9.55 -11.36
N GLU A 145 -12.12 -8.94 -10.84
CA GLU A 145 -12.02 -7.69 -10.08
C GLU A 145 -11.76 -8.01 -8.60
N PHE A 146 -10.76 -7.34 -8.02
CA PHE A 146 -10.39 -7.46 -6.62
C PHE A 146 -10.52 -6.12 -5.93
N GLU A 147 -11.04 -6.15 -4.71
CA GLU A 147 -11.03 -5.03 -3.80
C GLU A 147 -9.84 -5.17 -2.84
N ILE A 148 -8.95 -4.17 -2.85
CA ILE A 148 -7.63 -4.25 -2.21
C ILE A 148 -7.54 -3.22 -1.09
N SER A 149 -7.45 -3.69 0.15
CA SER A 149 -7.19 -2.85 1.33
C SER A 149 -5.69 -2.61 1.53
N PRO A 150 -5.26 -1.67 2.42
CA PRO A 150 -3.86 -1.52 2.78
C PRO A 150 -3.21 -2.82 3.30
N HIS A 151 -3.94 -3.64 4.06
CA HIS A 151 -3.43 -4.88 4.64
C HIS A 151 -3.41 -6.08 3.68
N ALA A 152 -4.18 -6.02 2.59
CA ALA A 152 -4.27 -7.15 1.66
C ALA A 152 -2.93 -7.37 0.96
N PHE A 153 -2.46 -8.62 0.90
CA PHE A 153 -1.38 -8.96 0.00
C PHE A 153 -1.90 -8.96 -1.44
N TYR A 154 -1.23 -8.24 -2.31
CA TYR A 154 -1.52 -8.21 -3.73
C TYR A 154 -0.23 -8.06 -4.52
N GLN A 155 -0.05 -8.84 -5.59
CA GLN A 155 1.17 -8.85 -6.39
C GLN A 155 1.38 -7.51 -7.09
N VAL A 156 2.50 -6.87 -6.80
CA VAL A 156 2.83 -5.53 -7.33
C VAL A 156 3.15 -5.54 -8.82
N ASN A 157 3.69 -6.65 -9.35
CA ASN A 157 3.93 -6.83 -10.78
C ASN A 157 2.80 -7.67 -11.37
N ARG A 158 1.70 -7.00 -11.72
CA ARG A 158 0.48 -7.64 -12.23
C ARG A 158 0.73 -8.49 -13.48
N THR A 159 1.47 -7.97 -14.45
CA THR A 159 1.75 -8.69 -15.70
C THR A 159 2.47 -10.02 -15.45
N GLN A 160 3.46 -10.02 -14.56
CA GLN A 160 4.17 -11.25 -14.22
C GLN A 160 3.32 -12.16 -13.31
N ALA A 161 2.47 -11.60 -12.46
CA ALA A 161 1.52 -12.39 -11.68
C ALA A 161 0.53 -13.13 -12.58
N GLU A 162 -0.02 -12.48 -13.60
CA GLU A 162 -0.90 -13.13 -14.60
C GLU A 162 -0.18 -14.24 -15.36
N ALA A 163 1.06 -14.01 -15.79
CA ALA A 163 1.88 -15.02 -16.45
C ALA A 163 2.13 -16.24 -15.55
N LEU A 164 2.48 -15.98 -14.27
CA LEU A 164 2.71 -17.03 -13.27
C LEU A 164 1.42 -17.83 -13.00
N TYR A 165 0.28 -17.16 -12.81
CA TYR A 165 -1.00 -17.82 -12.50
C TYR A 165 -1.52 -18.63 -13.69
N ASN A 166 -1.36 -18.12 -14.91
CA ASN A 166 -1.68 -18.88 -16.11
C ASN A 166 -0.81 -20.14 -16.24
N LYS A 167 0.48 -20.05 -15.89
CA LYS A 167 1.39 -21.20 -15.92
C LYS A 167 1.05 -22.21 -14.83
N ALA A 168 0.69 -21.75 -13.64
CA ALA A 168 0.20 -22.61 -12.56
C ALA A 168 -1.09 -23.34 -12.97
N ALA A 169 -2.01 -22.65 -13.62
CA ALA A 169 -3.25 -23.25 -14.14
C ALA A 169 -3.01 -24.30 -15.23
N GLU A 170 -2.01 -24.07 -16.09
CA GLU A 170 -1.58 -25.07 -17.10
C GLU A 170 -1.04 -26.33 -16.42
N TYR A 171 -0.15 -26.18 -15.42
CA TYR A 171 0.42 -27.31 -14.69
C TYR A 171 -0.58 -28.06 -13.83
N ALA A 172 -1.57 -27.37 -13.27
CA ALA A 172 -2.65 -28.00 -12.52
C ALA A 172 -3.51 -28.96 -13.35
N GLY A 173 -3.56 -28.78 -14.70
CA GLY A 173 -4.24 -29.68 -15.62
C GLY A 173 -5.72 -29.90 -15.31
N LEU A 174 -6.41 -28.90 -14.77
CA LEU A 174 -7.80 -29.00 -14.33
C LEU A 174 -8.75 -29.28 -15.51
N THR A 175 -9.63 -30.28 -15.34
CA THR A 175 -10.58 -30.75 -16.34
C THR A 175 -12.02 -30.34 -16.05
N GLY A 176 -12.28 -29.72 -14.90
CA GLY A 176 -13.60 -29.37 -14.39
C GLY A 176 -14.21 -30.40 -13.44
N ALA A 177 -13.51 -31.49 -13.14
CA ALA A 177 -13.97 -32.53 -12.23
C ALA A 177 -13.34 -32.42 -10.83
N GLU A 178 -12.24 -31.68 -10.68
CA GLU A 178 -11.40 -31.64 -9.50
C GLU A 178 -11.94 -30.64 -8.46
N THR A 179 -11.57 -30.90 -7.20
CA THR A 179 -11.63 -29.90 -6.11
C THR A 179 -10.24 -29.29 -5.99
N LEU A 180 -10.14 -28.00 -6.24
CA LEU A 180 -8.92 -27.20 -6.06
C LEU A 180 -8.87 -26.71 -4.61
N LEU A 181 -7.76 -26.95 -3.93
CA LEU A 181 -7.49 -26.44 -2.60
C LEU A 181 -6.36 -25.39 -2.68
N ASP A 182 -6.69 -24.15 -2.30
CA ASP A 182 -5.74 -23.03 -2.21
C ASP A 182 -5.43 -22.77 -0.73
N LEU A 183 -4.24 -23.23 -0.30
CA LEU A 183 -3.77 -23.08 1.07
C LEU A 183 -2.97 -21.79 1.19
N TYR A 184 -3.18 -21.07 2.30
CA TYR A 184 -2.61 -19.72 2.52
C TYR A 184 -3.02 -18.76 1.39
N CYS A 185 -4.32 -18.80 1.09
CA CYS A 185 -4.86 -18.18 -0.13
C CYS A 185 -4.82 -16.64 -0.10
N GLY A 186 -4.68 -16.00 1.06
CA GLY A 186 -4.72 -14.54 1.18
C GLY A 186 -6.01 -13.98 0.59
N THR A 187 -5.89 -13.09 -0.40
CA THR A 187 -7.03 -12.55 -1.17
C THR A 187 -7.61 -13.54 -2.19
N GLY A 188 -7.07 -14.76 -2.27
CA GLY A 188 -7.54 -15.82 -3.15
C GLY A 188 -7.15 -15.65 -4.63
N THR A 189 -6.22 -14.77 -4.97
CA THR A 189 -5.92 -14.42 -6.36
C THR A 189 -5.52 -15.63 -7.22
N ILE A 190 -4.75 -16.58 -6.67
CA ILE A 190 -4.29 -17.78 -7.39
C ILE A 190 -5.46 -18.73 -7.61
N GLY A 191 -6.12 -19.15 -6.52
CA GLY A 191 -7.23 -20.10 -6.61
C GLY A 191 -8.39 -19.60 -7.47
N LEU A 192 -8.78 -18.33 -7.28
CA LEU A 192 -9.85 -17.71 -8.04
C LEU A 192 -9.52 -17.62 -9.54
N SER A 193 -8.25 -17.38 -9.92
CA SER A 193 -7.84 -17.35 -11.33
C SER A 193 -8.08 -18.69 -12.07
N MET A 194 -8.12 -19.79 -11.32
CA MET A 194 -8.33 -21.15 -11.83
C MET A 194 -9.74 -21.69 -11.55
N ALA A 195 -10.56 -20.99 -10.78
CA ALA A 195 -11.86 -21.48 -10.29
C ALA A 195 -12.80 -21.94 -11.41
N SER A 196 -12.80 -21.25 -12.55
CA SER A 196 -13.63 -21.63 -13.72
C SER A 196 -13.24 -22.98 -14.38
N ARG A 197 -12.07 -23.51 -14.02
CA ARG A 197 -11.54 -24.79 -14.56
C ARG A 197 -11.68 -25.94 -13.56
N ALA A 198 -12.20 -25.71 -12.37
CA ALA A 198 -12.39 -26.70 -11.32
C ALA A 198 -13.87 -26.88 -11.01
N LYS A 199 -14.26 -28.08 -10.53
CA LYS A 199 -15.61 -28.33 -10.02
C LYS A 199 -15.90 -27.55 -8.75
N LYS A 200 -14.89 -27.38 -7.91
CA LYS A 200 -14.99 -26.71 -6.60
C LYS A 200 -13.64 -26.06 -6.26
N LEU A 201 -13.69 -24.87 -5.69
CA LEU A 201 -12.54 -24.22 -5.07
C LEU A 201 -12.77 -24.12 -3.57
N ILE A 202 -11.73 -24.42 -2.77
CA ILE A 202 -11.68 -24.21 -1.32
C ILE A 202 -10.43 -23.39 -1.05
N GLY A 203 -10.60 -22.19 -0.48
CA GLY A 203 -9.51 -21.37 0.05
C GLY A 203 -9.41 -21.53 1.56
N ALA A 204 -8.20 -21.56 2.09
CA ALA A 204 -7.90 -21.57 3.52
C ALA A 204 -6.79 -20.56 3.83
N GLU A 205 -7.02 -19.67 4.84
CA GLU A 205 -6.11 -18.64 5.31
C GLU A 205 -5.90 -18.72 6.82
#